data_29c9c17052f02207a4dbe45e4c5e1bc7
#
_entry.id   29c9c17052f02207a4dbe45e4c5e1bc7
#
_cell.length_a   1.000
_cell.length_b   1.000
_cell.length_c   1.000
_cell.angle_alpha   90.00
_cell.angle_beta   90.00
_cell.angle_gamma   90.00
#
_symmetry.space_group_name_H-M   'P 1'
#
loop_
_entity.id
_entity.type
_entity.pdbx_description
1 polymer ?
#
loop_
_entity_poly.entity_id
_entity_poly.type
_entity_poly.pdbx_seq_one_letter_code
_entity_poly.pdbx_strand_id
1 'polypeptide(L)'
;MLAIVSCRDSANIYVSDELPPIWPDYTSVTIPINIAPLDFGMADGVEFTGMKVSVFDRNGRTVLSSAGKTARFPIRKWRKVLAASAGESLHYEVSAKVDGKWIRYVPFDINVSRDSIDYGLTYRMIPPGYQSFGHMGLYERRLSDFRQRTLIDSRMIESGCVNCHTANRADPDWFSIHVRGKHSATLMHIKNQDECLNTATDSTGGFFVYPYWHPSGRYIAYSVNKTRQSFYSSADRTLEVYDENSDVIVYCPETHKILRPALTNIKDKFETMPAFSADGKTLFFSVADAGELPRDAMRMKYSLCSLTFDPETGLFGDHVDTLVSASRTNRSHVSVRPSYDGNYLLVTVADYGTFLIDHPEADLWIYDLRTGEYYPAGGINSGNTESFHNWSANSRWAVVSSRRDDGLYTRLYISHFNPETKLFDKAFLLPQRNPRTYYLELPYSYNTPDFTLKQVPFDVSKARKLLLSAGRTPVSL
;
A
#
# COMPACT_ATOMS: atom_id res chain seq x y z
N MET A 1 -54.95 24.75 33.85
CA MET A 1 -53.64 25.23 33.37
C MET A 1 -52.58 24.29 33.89
N LEU A 2 -52.26 23.23 33.15
CA LEU A 2 -51.19 22.29 33.48
C LEU A 2 -49.88 22.78 32.87
N ALA A 3 -48.95 23.18 33.74
CA ALA A 3 -47.61 23.51 33.33
C ALA A 3 -46.84 22.20 33.03
N ILE A 4 -46.52 21.98 31.77
CA ILE A 4 -45.59 20.92 31.37
C ILE A 4 -44.19 21.38 31.73
N VAL A 5 -43.65 20.88 32.83
CA VAL A 5 -42.25 21.04 33.19
C VAL A 5 -41.48 20.06 32.30
N SER A 6 -40.84 20.61 31.29
CA SER A 6 -39.83 19.89 30.50
C SER A 6 -38.62 19.63 31.40
N CYS A 7 -38.48 18.43 31.95
CA CYS A 7 -37.23 17.96 32.54
C CYS A 7 -36.20 17.88 31.43
N ARG A 8 -35.35 18.88 31.27
CA ARG A 8 -34.05 18.73 30.63
C ARG A 8 -33.22 17.84 31.53
N ASP A 9 -32.92 16.64 31.06
CA ASP A 9 -31.85 15.80 31.59
C ASP A 9 -30.55 16.59 31.52
N SER A 10 -30.20 17.30 32.60
CA SER A 10 -28.83 17.72 32.88
C SER A 10 -28.05 16.48 33.30
N ALA A 11 -27.82 15.58 32.32
CA ALA A 11 -26.98 14.42 32.51
C ALA A 11 -25.62 14.91 33.03
N ASN A 12 -25.15 14.37 34.16
CA ASN A 12 -23.82 14.58 34.68
C ASN A 12 -22.82 14.21 33.59
N ILE A 13 -22.29 15.23 32.87
CA ILE A 13 -21.28 15.06 31.87
C ILE A 13 -19.92 15.16 32.56
N TYR A 14 -19.19 14.07 32.59
CA TYR A 14 -17.78 14.05 32.99
C TYR A 14 -16.91 14.58 31.85
N VAL A 15 -15.96 15.43 32.16
CA VAL A 15 -14.97 15.91 31.21
C VAL A 15 -13.68 15.13 31.46
N SER A 16 -13.21 14.43 30.44
CA SER A 16 -11.92 13.73 30.43
C SER A 16 -10.83 14.70 29.97
N ASP A 17 -9.63 14.51 30.45
CA ASP A 17 -8.38 15.15 29.98
C ASP A 17 -7.66 14.31 28.90
N GLU A 18 -8.25 13.18 28.46
CA GLU A 18 -7.72 12.29 27.45
C GLU A 18 -8.43 12.47 26.10
N LEU A 19 -7.73 12.14 25.02
CA LEU A 19 -8.32 11.98 23.69
C LEU A 19 -9.31 10.81 23.69
N PRO A 20 -10.35 10.85 22.84
CA PRO A 20 -11.28 9.73 22.74
C PRO A 20 -10.56 8.47 22.25
N PRO A 21 -10.68 7.33 22.93
CA PRO A 21 -10.15 6.05 22.48
C PRO A 21 -11.02 5.50 21.35
N ILE A 22 -10.86 6.07 20.16
CA ILE A 22 -11.60 5.66 18.95
C ILE A 22 -10.80 4.67 18.11
N TRP A 23 -11.53 3.81 17.40
CA TRP A 23 -10.95 2.93 16.38
C TRP A 23 -11.83 2.92 15.11
N PRO A 24 -11.24 3.11 13.91
CA PRO A 24 -9.83 3.46 13.65
C PRO A 24 -9.43 4.78 14.30
N ASP A 25 -8.14 4.91 14.65
CA ASP A 25 -7.60 6.15 15.21
C ASP A 25 -7.42 7.20 14.11
N TYR A 26 -8.40 8.08 13.99
CA TYR A 26 -8.40 9.23 13.09
C TYR A 26 -8.07 10.55 13.80
N THR A 27 -7.58 10.52 15.04
CA THR A 27 -7.21 11.75 15.74
C THR A 27 -6.00 12.43 15.07
N SER A 28 -6.10 13.72 14.85
CA SER A 28 -4.99 14.58 14.35
C SER A 28 -4.36 14.11 13.02
N VAL A 29 -5.16 13.55 12.11
CA VAL A 29 -4.72 13.13 10.77
C VAL A 29 -4.95 14.21 9.73
N THR A 30 -4.18 14.17 8.64
CA THR A 30 -4.43 14.96 7.43
C THR A 30 -5.11 14.08 6.38
N ILE A 31 -6.24 14.52 5.84
CA ILE A 31 -7.03 13.76 4.86
C ILE A 31 -7.20 14.53 3.54
N PRO A 32 -7.36 13.81 2.40
CA PRO A 32 -7.64 14.47 1.12
C PRO A 32 -9.09 14.94 1.01
N ILE A 33 -9.32 15.98 0.22
CA ILE A 33 -10.66 16.56 0.00
C ILE A 33 -11.67 15.60 -0.63
N ASN A 34 -11.23 14.50 -1.20
CA ASN A 34 -12.06 13.56 -1.94
C ASN A 34 -12.10 12.13 -1.37
N ILE A 35 -11.69 11.94 -0.10
CA ILE A 35 -11.75 10.64 0.58
C ILE A 35 -13.18 10.28 1.03
N ALA A 36 -13.44 8.98 1.18
CA ALA A 36 -14.67 8.48 1.80
C ALA A 36 -14.83 8.93 3.26
N PRO A 37 -16.05 8.94 3.82
CA PRO A 37 -16.25 9.26 5.24
C PRO A 37 -15.39 8.43 6.17
N LEU A 38 -14.89 9.06 7.22
CA LEU A 38 -14.15 8.42 8.31
C LEU A 38 -15.15 7.90 9.34
N ASP A 39 -15.68 6.71 9.10
CA ASP A 39 -16.56 6.04 10.07
C ASP A 39 -15.70 5.36 11.15
N PHE A 40 -16.04 5.53 12.43
CA PHE A 40 -15.30 4.97 13.55
C PHE A 40 -16.21 4.60 14.73
N GLY A 41 -15.71 3.77 15.66
CA GLY A 41 -16.34 3.46 16.94
C GLY A 41 -15.39 3.71 18.10
N MET A 42 -15.76 3.30 19.30
CA MET A 42 -14.81 3.24 20.41
C MET A 42 -13.88 2.03 20.22
N ALA A 43 -12.65 2.15 20.67
CA ALA A 43 -11.66 1.06 20.61
C ALA A 43 -12.07 -0.15 21.47
N ASP A 44 -11.41 -1.29 21.26
CA ASP A 44 -11.63 -2.48 22.08
C ASP A 44 -11.25 -2.22 23.55
N GLY A 45 -11.95 -2.90 24.45
CA GLY A 45 -11.77 -2.72 25.90
C GLY A 45 -12.57 -1.57 26.51
N VAL A 46 -13.21 -0.72 25.68
CA VAL A 46 -14.12 0.33 26.19
C VAL A 46 -15.56 -0.16 26.15
N GLU A 47 -16.14 -0.46 27.29
CA GLU A 47 -17.57 -0.78 27.40
C GLU A 47 -18.40 0.51 27.35
N PHE A 48 -19.18 0.70 26.30
CA PHE A 48 -20.03 1.88 26.10
C PHE A 48 -21.40 1.50 25.52
N THR A 49 -22.41 2.31 25.85
CA THR A 49 -23.78 2.08 25.39
C THR A 49 -24.19 3.02 24.25
N GLY A 50 -23.47 4.12 24.05
CA GLY A 50 -23.71 5.08 22.99
C GLY A 50 -22.58 6.10 22.86
N MET A 51 -22.47 6.68 21.68
CA MET A 51 -21.48 7.72 21.35
C MET A 51 -22.19 8.87 20.62
N LYS A 52 -21.75 10.09 20.85
CA LYS A 52 -22.15 11.29 20.11
C LYS A 52 -20.91 11.95 19.55
N VAL A 53 -20.97 12.33 18.30
CA VAL A 53 -19.90 13.05 17.59
C VAL A 53 -20.49 14.30 16.97
N SER A 54 -19.86 15.44 17.22
CA SER A 54 -20.15 16.72 16.57
C SER A 54 -18.88 17.18 15.85
N VAL A 55 -19.03 17.65 14.60
CA VAL A 55 -17.92 18.16 13.80
C VAL A 55 -18.22 19.60 13.44
N PHE A 56 -17.26 20.47 13.69
CA PHE A 56 -17.38 21.92 13.51
C PHE A 56 -16.41 22.40 12.42
N ASP A 57 -16.84 23.42 11.68
CA ASP A 57 -15.94 24.15 10.77
C ASP A 57 -15.13 25.21 11.56
N ARG A 58 -14.21 25.88 10.87
CA ARG A 58 -13.36 26.96 11.44
C ARG A 58 -14.14 28.10 12.10
N ASN A 59 -15.42 28.27 11.77
CA ASN A 59 -16.27 29.29 12.34
C ASN A 59 -17.07 28.80 13.55
N GLY A 60 -16.82 27.57 14.04
CA GLY A 60 -17.53 26.95 15.15
C GLY A 60 -18.95 26.50 14.80
N ARG A 61 -19.32 26.41 13.50
CA ARG A 61 -20.64 25.91 13.10
C ARG A 61 -20.62 24.40 12.97
N THR A 62 -21.60 23.73 13.57
CA THR A 62 -21.75 22.28 13.42
C THR A 62 -22.08 21.91 11.97
N VAL A 63 -21.13 21.24 11.30
CA VAL A 63 -21.26 20.82 9.89
C VAL A 63 -21.67 19.36 9.75
N LEU A 64 -21.28 18.49 10.68
CA LEU A 64 -21.69 17.09 10.75
C LEU A 64 -22.01 16.69 12.17
N SER A 65 -22.88 15.68 12.32
CA SER A 65 -23.14 15.05 13.63
C SER A 65 -23.51 13.59 13.42
N SER A 66 -23.19 12.76 14.40
CA SER A 66 -23.56 11.34 14.42
C SER A 66 -23.87 10.91 15.85
N ALA A 67 -24.79 9.97 16.03
CA ALA A 67 -25.10 9.34 17.32
C ALA A 67 -25.34 7.85 17.13
N GLY A 68 -24.91 7.02 18.08
CA GLY A 68 -25.04 5.56 18.06
C GLY A 68 -23.77 4.86 18.56
N LYS A 69 -23.58 3.59 18.20
CA LYS A 69 -22.36 2.85 18.53
C LYS A 69 -21.21 3.09 17.54
N THR A 70 -21.52 3.64 16.37
CA THR A 70 -20.55 3.97 15.33
C THR A 70 -20.86 5.36 14.78
N ALA A 71 -19.86 6.22 14.72
CA ALA A 71 -19.94 7.49 14.01
C ALA A 71 -20.03 7.19 12.51
N ARG A 72 -21.07 7.69 11.85
CA ARG A 72 -21.32 7.52 10.41
C ARG A 72 -21.74 8.83 9.80
N PHE A 73 -21.13 9.16 8.68
CA PHE A 73 -21.42 10.39 7.98
C PHE A 73 -21.98 10.12 6.57
N PRO A 74 -23.11 10.74 6.18
CA PRO A 74 -23.64 10.59 4.82
C PRO A 74 -22.68 11.11 3.76
N ILE A 75 -22.32 10.28 2.79
CA ILE A 75 -21.30 10.57 1.76
C ILE A 75 -21.54 11.93 1.06
N ARG A 76 -22.80 12.25 0.72
CA ARG A 76 -23.13 13.51 0.03
C ARG A 76 -22.82 14.73 0.91
N LYS A 77 -23.15 14.65 2.21
CA LYS A 77 -22.91 15.74 3.18
C LYS A 77 -21.42 15.84 3.47
N TRP A 78 -20.74 14.70 3.68
CA TRP A 78 -19.31 14.60 3.89
C TRP A 78 -18.52 15.30 2.77
N ARG A 79 -18.79 14.96 1.50
CA ARG A 79 -18.12 15.59 0.34
C ARG A 79 -18.29 17.11 0.30
N LYS A 80 -19.49 17.62 0.64
CA LYS A 80 -19.73 19.07 0.70
C LYS A 80 -18.90 19.73 1.80
N VAL A 81 -18.80 19.08 2.96
CA VAL A 81 -18.00 19.58 4.09
C VAL A 81 -16.53 19.59 3.73
N LEU A 82 -15.97 18.49 3.19
CA LEU A 82 -14.55 18.47 2.78
C LEU A 82 -14.23 19.55 1.75
N ALA A 83 -15.08 19.70 0.72
CA ALA A 83 -14.87 20.71 -0.31
C ALA A 83 -14.90 22.15 0.27
N ALA A 84 -15.73 22.40 1.28
CA ALA A 84 -15.81 23.70 1.96
C ALA A 84 -14.66 23.95 2.95
N SER A 85 -13.99 22.90 3.39
CA SER A 85 -12.93 22.97 4.41
C SER A 85 -11.52 22.71 3.84
N ALA A 86 -11.35 22.78 2.51
CA ALA A 86 -10.08 22.53 1.85
C ALA A 86 -8.96 23.50 2.33
N GLY A 87 -7.91 22.95 2.92
CA GLY A 87 -6.80 23.69 3.53
C GLY A 87 -7.10 24.20 4.94
N GLU A 88 -8.12 23.65 5.58
CA GLU A 88 -8.57 24.03 6.94
C GLU A 88 -8.74 22.75 7.79
N SER A 89 -8.94 22.95 9.08
CA SER A 89 -9.21 21.86 10.02
C SER A 89 -10.71 21.73 10.33
N LEU A 90 -11.15 20.51 10.52
CA LEU A 90 -12.43 20.16 11.09
C LEU A 90 -12.24 19.78 12.56
N HIS A 91 -12.95 20.44 13.46
CA HIS A 91 -12.87 20.21 14.89
C HIS A 91 -13.88 19.15 15.32
N TYR A 92 -13.42 18.10 15.98
CA TYR A 92 -14.24 16.95 16.41
C TYR A 92 -14.42 16.95 17.93
N GLU A 93 -15.67 16.94 18.37
CA GLU A 93 -16.03 16.65 19.75
C GLU A 93 -16.68 15.26 19.84
N VAL A 94 -16.14 14.41 20.72
CA VAL A 94 -16.63 13.06 20.96
C VAL A 94 -17.05 12.90 22.40
N SER A 95 -18.24 12.32 22.61
CA SER A 95 -18.70 11.89 23.92
C SER A 95 -19.18 10.46 23.85
N ALA A 96 -18.86 9.63 24.86
CA ALA A 96 -19.35 8.27 24.97
C ALA A 96 -20.09 8.06 26.30
N LYS A 97 -21.08 7.17 26.29
CA LYS A 97 -21.83 6.77 27.48
C LYS A 97 -21.24 5.50 28.08
N VAL A 98 -20.39 5.66 29.09
CA VAL A 98 -19.70 4.60 29.82
C VAL A 98 -20.30 4.49 31.19
N ASP A 99 -20.65 3.29 31.67
CA ASP A 99 -21.29 3.03 32.96
C ASP A 99 -22.51 3.94 33.25
N GLY A 100 -23.31 4.18 32.21
CA GLY A 100 -24.50 5.01 32.30
C GLY A 100 -24.26 6.51 32.30
N LYS A 101 -23.02 7.00 32.36
CA LYS A 101 -22.65 8.42 32.43
C LYS A 101 -22.05 8.87 31.08
N TRP A 102 -22.33 10.13 30.70
CA TRP A 102 -21.70 10.70 29.52
C TRP A 102 -20.31 11.24 29.86
N ILE A 103 -19.28 10.77 29.15
CA ILE A 103 -17.92 11.28 29.23
C ILE A 103 -17.66 12.08 27.95
N ARG A 104 -17.26 13.33 28.07
CA ARG A 104 -16.80 14.18 26.99
C ARG A 104 -15.29 14.18 27.01
N TYR A 105 -14.69 13.73 25.91
CA TYR A 105 -13.24 13.64 25.72
C TYR A 105 -12.64 14.95 25.23
N VAL A 106 -11.31 15.06 25.31
CA VAL A 106 -10.56 16.16 24.70
C VAL A 106 -10.88 16.21 23.20
N PRO A 107 -11.29 17.37 22.66
CA PRO A 107 -11.51 17.53 21.22
C PRO A 107 -10.21 17.33 20.42
N PHE A 108 -10.34 16.98 19.13
CA PHE A 108 -9.22 16.88 18.22
C PHE A 108 -9.56 17.43 16.84
N ASP A 109 -8.52 17.77 16.09
CA ASP A 109 -8.66 18.30 14.75
C ASP A 109 -8.31 17.24 13.68
N ILE A 110 -8.98 17.32 12.53
CA ILE A 110 -8.64 16.61 11.31
C ILE A 110 -8.36 17.68 10.24
N ASN A 111 -7.14 17.67 9.69
CA ASN A 111 -6.76 18.60 8.64
C ASN A 111 -7.28 18.12 7.28
N VAL A 112 -7.89 19.00 6.51
CA VAL A 112 -8.35 18.71 5.15
C VAL A 112 -7.35 19.32 4.16
N SER A 113 -6.50 18.50 3.56
CA SER A 113 -5.54 18.97 2.55
C SER A 113 -6.26 19.51 1.31
N ARG A 114 -5.65 20.47 0.61
CA ARG A 114 -6.07 20.88 -0.72
C ARG A 114 -5.72 19.84 -1.79
N ASP A 115 -4.79 18.94 -1.48
CA ASP A 115 -4.36 17.89 -2.37
C ASP A 115 -5.44 16.81 -2.46
N SER A 116 -5.93 16.54 -3.66
CA SER A 116 -6.78 15.39 -3.91
C SER A 116 -5.95 14.10 -3.91
N ILE A 117 -6.60 12.98 -3.59
CA ILE A 117 -6.02 11.66 -3.78
C ILE A 117 -6.58 11.04 -5.07
N ASP A 118 -5.90 10.05 -5.63
CA ASP A 118 -6.28 9.35 -6.85
C ASP A 118 -7.68 8.70 -6.75
N TYR A 119 -8.21 8.22 -7.87
CA TYR A 119 -9.53 7.60 -7.94
C TYR A 119 -9.67 6.41 -7.00
N GLY A 120 -8.67 5.52 -6.97
CA GLY A 120 -8.79 4.26 -6.26
C GLY A 120 -7.46 3.62 -5.91
N LEU A 121 -7.58 2.47 -5.27
CA LEU A 121 -6.49 1.54 -4.99
C LEU A 121 -6.82 0.17 -5.57
N THR A 122 -5.81 -0.49 -6.13
CA THR A 122 -5.79 -1.93 -6.29
C THR A 122 -4.94 -2.54 -5.20
N TYR A 123 -5.33 -3.70 -4.69
CA TYR A 123 -4.59 -4.40 -3.65
C TYR A 123 -4.95 -5.88 -3.63
N ARG A 124 -4.03 -6.67 -3.11
CA ARG A 124 -4.22 -8.08 -2.87
C ARG A 124 -4.82 -8.30 -1.49
N MET A 125 -5.86 -9.15 -1.39
CA MET A 125 -6.37 -9.66 -0.12
C MET A 125 -5.94 -11.12 0.04
N ILE A 126 -5.39 -11.45 1.20
CA ILE A 126 -4.85 -12.77 1.54
C ILE A 126 -5.57 -13.25 2.80
N PRO A 127 -6.21 -14.45 2.79
CA PRO A 127 -6.77 -15.06 3.97
C PRO A 127 -5.67 -15.48 4.95
N PRO A 128 -5.99 -15.84 6.21
CA PRO A 128 -5.04 -16.37 7.16
C PRO A 128 -4.25 -17.55 6.59
N GLY A 129 -2.96 -17.64 6.93
CA GLY A 129 -1.94 -18.48 6.27
C GLY A 129 -2.15 -19.99 6.25
N TYR A 130 -3.10 -20.52 6.98
CA TYR A 130 -3.40 -21.98 6.97
C TYR A 130 -4.34 -22.38 5.82
N GLN A 131 -4.94 -21.44 5.13
CA GLN A 131 -5.77 -21.69 3.96
C GLN A 131 -4.91 -21.52 2.72
N SER A 132 -4.14 -22.55 2.36
CA SER A 132 -3.38 -22.53 1.12
C SER A 132 -4.32 -22.25 -0.05
N PHE A 133 -4.08 -21.12 -0.75
CA PHE A 133 -4.85 -20.65 -1.91
C PHE A 133 -6.36 -20.47 -1.70
N GLY A 134 -6.83 -20.26 -0.47
CA GLY A 134 -8.21 -19.94 -0.17
C GLY A 134 -8.70 -18.71 -0.96
N HIS A 135 -9.51 -17.87 -0.41
CA HIS A 135 -10.07 -16.69 -1.10
C HIS A 135 -9.07 -15.55 -1.35
N MET A 136 -7.89 -15.86 -1.89
CA MET A 136 -6.90 -14.86 -2.29
C MET A 136 -7.32 -14.18 -3.59
N GLY A 137 -7.23 -12.86 -3.66
CA GLY A 137 -7.60 -12.16 -4.88
C GLY A 137 -7.06 -10.75 -4.96
N LEU A 138 -7.16 -10.17 -6.16
CA LEU A 138 -6.90 -8.78 -6.45
C LEU A 138 -8.21 -8.01 -6.50
N TYR A 139 -8.26 -6.92 -5.78
CA TYR A 139 -9.44 -6.08 -5.62
C TYR A 139 -9.12 -4.63 -6.02
N GLU A 140 -10.14 -3.93 -6.49
CA GLU A 140 -10.11 -2.50 -6.71
C GLU A 140 -11.06 -1.80 -5.74
N ARG A 141 -10.63 -0.71 -5.14
CA ARG A 141 -11.35 0.09 -4.15
C ARG A 141 -11.40 1.56 -4.56
N ARG A 142 -12.60 2.12 -4.74
CA ARG A 142 -12.73 3.55 -4.99
C ARG A 142 -12.57 4.35 -3.70
N LEU A 143 -11.66 5.33 -3.68
CA LEU A 143 -11.31 6.07 -2.47
C LEU A 143 -12.37 7.10 -2.02
N SER A 144 -13.17 7.62 -2.95
CA SER A 144 -14.20 8.62 -2.64
C SER A 144 -15.51 8.05 -2.08
N ASP A 145 -15.64 6.73 -1.98
CA ASP A 145 -16.75 6.01 -1.33
C ASP A 145 -16.27 4.60 -0.91
N PHE A 146 -17.21 3.69 -0.60
CA PHE A 146 -16.89 2.36 -0.09
C PHE A 146 -17.01 1.25 -1.14
N ARG A 147 -17.04 1.58 -2.43
CA ARG A 147 -17.17 0.58 -3.50
C ARG A 147 -15.89 -0.20 -3.67
N GLN A 148 -16.01 -1.50 -3.63
CA GLN A 148 -14.95 -2.46 -3.91
C GLN A 148 -15.45 -3.44 -4.96
N ARG A 149 -14.58 -3.84 -5.89
CA ARG A 149 -14.86 -4.93 -6.83
C ARG A 149 -13.68 -5.89 -6.91
N THR A 150 -13.98 -7.15 -7.18
CA THR A 150 -12.97 -8.15 -7.49
C THR A 150 -12.48 -7.97 -8.92
N LEU A 151 -11.18 -7.97 -9.10
CA LEU A 151 -10.54 -8.01 -10.42
C LEU A 151 -10.25 -9.45 -10.83
N ILE A 152 -9.51 -10.19 -10.00
CA ILE A 152 -9.25 -11.62 -10.17
C ILE A 152 -9.19 -12.26 -8.78
N ASP A 153 -9.76 -13.44 -8.63
CA ASP A 153 -9.80 -14.22 -7.40
C ASP A 153 -9.29 -15.66 -7.72
N SER A 154 -8.65 -16.30 -6.77
CA SER A 154 -8.08 -17.63 -6.92
C SER A 154 -9.08 -18.69 -7.42
N ARG A 155 -10.36 -18.55 -7.08
CA ARG A 155 -11.45 -19.44 -7.55
C ARG A 155 -11.76 -19.27 -9.04
N MET A 156 -11.53 -18.09 -9.59
CA MET A 156 -11.74 -17.84 -11.04
C MET A 156 -10.70 -18.54 -11.91
N ILE A 157 -9.57 -18.94 -11.33
CA ILE A 157 -8.41 -19.52 -12.00
C ILE A 157 -8.04 -20.91 -11.44
N GLU A 158 -9.03 -21.67 -10.97
CA GLU A 158 -8.85 -23.05 -10.48
C GLU A 158 -7.77 -23.18 -9.39
N SER A 159 -7.83 -22.35 -8.36
CA SER A 159 -6.92 -22.34 -7.20
C SER A 159 -5.49 -21.87 -7.51
N GLY A 160 -5.32 -20.90 -8.37
CA GLY A 160 -4.04 -20.21 -8.58
C GLY A 160 -3.77 -19.09 -7.56
N CYS A 161 -2.52 -18.74 -7.35
CA CYS A 161 -2.13 -17.57 -6.58
C CYS A 161 -2.17 -16.33 -7.48
N VAL A 162 -2.96 -15.32 -7.13
CA VAL A 162 -2.92 -14.00 -7.75
C VAL A 162 -1.94 -13.16 -6.96
N ASN A 163 -0.90 -12.68 -7.63
CA ASN A 163 0.21 -12.01 -6.97
C ASN A 163 0.47 -10.60 -7.57
N CYS A 164 1.72 -10.29 -7.88
CA CYS A 164 2.18 -8.98 -8.24
C CYS A 164 1.32 -8.31 -9.33
N HIS A 165 0.91 -7.10 -9.07
CA HIS A 165 0.20 -6.25 -10.03
C HIS A 165 0.76 -4.84 -9.97
N THR A 166 0.58 -4.07 -11.02
CA THR A 166 0.97 -2.67 -11.05
C THR A 166 0.30 -1.92 -12.21
N ALA A 167 -0.01 -0.64 -11.97
CA ALA A 167 -0.40 0.32 -12.99
C ALA A 167 0.80 1.23 -13.35
N ASN A 168 0.88 1.71 -14.57
CA ASN A 168 1.90 2.66 -14.98
C ASN A 168 1.59 4.06 -14.43
N ARG A 169 2.33 4.51 -13.42
CA ARG A 169 2.13 5.82 -12.79
C ARG A 169 0.66 6.07 -12.41
N ALA A 170 0.05 5.06 -11.80
CA ALA A 170 -1.37 5.03 -11.46
C ALA A 170 -2.34 5.04 -12.68
N ASP A 171 -1.88 5.03 -13.94
CA ASP A 171 -2.75 4.89 -15.11
C ASP A 171 -3.02 3.41 -15.42
N PRO A 172 -4.25 2.89 -15.17
CA PRO A 172 -4.55 1.49 -15.36
C PRO A 172 -4.81 1.10 -16.83
N ASP A 173 -4.62 2.00 -17.81
CA ASP A 173 -4.53 1.62 -19.22
C ASP A 173 -3.25 0.86 -19.55
N TRP A 174 -2.29 0.90 -18.63
CA TRP A 174 -1.12 0.02 -18.59
C TRP A 174 -1.15 -0.72 -17.25
N PHE A 175 -1.63 -1.94 -17.26
CA PHE A 175 -1.83 -2.73 -16.06
C PHE A 175 -1.31 -4.15 -16.24
N SER A 176 -0.58 -4.66 -15.25
CA SER A 176 -0.01 -6.00 -15.25
C SER A 176 -0.46 -6.77 -14.02
N ILE A 177 -0.78 -8.06 -14.21
CA ILE A 177 -1.11 -9.00 -13.11
C ILE A 177 -0.35 -10.29 -13.35
N HIS A 178 0.35 -10.80 -12.32
CA HIS A 178 0.99 -12.11 -12.36
C HIS A 178 0.17 -13.14 -11.59
N VAL A 179 -0.04 -14.30 -12.21
CA VAL A 179 -0.75 -15.45 -11.66
C VAL A 179 0.18 -16.65 -11.60
N ARG A 180 0.14 -17.39 -10.49
CA ARG A 180 0.92 -18.63 -10.28
C ARG A 180 -0.02 -19.81 -10.11
N GLY A 181 0.51 -21.03 -10.33
CA GLY A 181 -0.20 -22.31 -10.21
C GLY A 181 -0.43 -22.96 -11.57
N LYS A 182 -1.48 -23.74 -11.72
CA LYS A 182 -1.81 -24.50 -12.95
C LYS A 182 -1.89 -23.59 -14.19
N HIS A 183 -2.41 -22.38 -14.02
CA HIS A 183 -2.58 -21.37 -15.07
C HIS A 183 -1.57 -20.23 -14.96
N SER A 184 -0.34 -20.54 -14.55
CA SER A 184 0.73 -19.56 -14.37
C SER A 184 0.96 -18.71 -15.62
N ALA A 185 0.85 -17.39 -15.48
CA ALA A 185 0.97 -16.42 -16.57
C ALA A 185 1.09 -15.00 -16.04
N THR A 186 1.56 -14.08 -16.89
CA THR A 186 1.42 -12.65 -16.67
C THR A 186 0.37 -12.10 -17.65
N LEU A 187 -0.74 -11.61 -17.11
CA LEU A 187 -1.76 -10.89 -17.87
C LEU A 187 -1.34 -9.43 -17.96
N MET A 188 -1.29 -8.90 -19.17
CA MET A 188 -1.03 -7.50 -19.45
C MET A 188 -2.25 -6.86 -20.11
N HIS A 189 -2.64 -5.69 -19.62
CA HIS A 189 -3.58 -4.79 -20.24
C HIS A 189 -2.82 -3.54 -20.69
N ILE A 190 -2.76 -3.33 -22.00
CA ILE A 190 -2.11 -2.14 -22.57
C ILE A 190 -3.14 -1.45 -23.45
N LYS A 191 -3.62 -0.29 -23.00
CA LYS A 191 -4.71 0.45 -23.62
C LYS A 191 -5.97 -0.44 -23.76
N ASN A 192 -6.36 -0.82 -24.93
CA ASN A 192 -7.54 -1.64 -25.18
C ASN A 192 -7.18 -3.12 -25.52
N GLN A 193 -5.95 -3.54 -25.29
CA GLN A 193 -5.48 -4.87 -25.63
C GLN A 193 -5.11 -5.64 -24.38
N ASP A 194 -5.62 -6.86 -24.28
CA ASP A 194 -5.29 -7.81 -23.21
C ASP A 194 -4.47 -8.94 -23.79
N GLU A 195 -3.36 -9.28 -23.17
CA GLU A 195 -2.46 -10.33 -23.56
C GLU A 195 -2.06 -11.20 -22.37
N CYS A 196 -1.85 -12.50 -22.62
CA CYS A 196 -1.43 -13.45 -21.61
C CYS A 196 -0.05 -14.00 -21.98
N LEU A 197 0.97 -13.67 -21.18
CA LEU A 197 2.35 -14.02 -21.43
C LEU A 197 2.74 -15.32 -20.72
N ASN A 198 3.52 -16.15 -21.38
CA ASN A 198 4.29 -17.21 -20.75
C ASN A 198 5.63 -16.65 -20.27
N THR A 199 5.73 -16.32 -19.00
CA THR A 199 6.93 -15.73 -18.39
C THR A 199 7.81 -16.72 -17.65
N ALA A 200 7.40 -17.99 -17.53
CA ALA A 200 8.19 -19.06 -16.96
C ALA A 200 8.80 -19.92 -18.08
N THR A 201 9.88 -19.44 -18.66
CA THR A 201 10.62 -20.13 -19.73
C THR A 201 12.05 -20.43 -19.27
N ASP A 202 12.75 -21.34 -19.98
CA ASP A 202 14.15 -21.64 -19.67
C ASP A 202 15.04 -20.40 -19.77
N SER A 203 14.69 -19.47 -20.66
CA SER A 203 15.42 -18.21 -20.84
C SER A 203 15.17 -17.20 -19.74
N THR A 204 14.05 -17.27 -19.00
CA THR A 204 13.75 -16.36 -17.89
C THR A 204 14.32 -16.81 -16.57
N GLY A 205 14.44 -18.13 -16.36
CA GLY A 205 14.91 -18.73 -15.11
C GLY A 205 13.93 -18.64 -13.93
N GLY A 206 12.74 -18.04 -14.11
CA GLY A 206 11.73 -17.88 -13.05
C GLY A 206 10.55 -17.03 -13.47
N PHE A 207 9.68 -16.72 -12.50
CA PHE A 207 8.49 -15.90 -12.71
C PHE A 207 8.82 -14.40 -12.66
N PHE A 208 8.08 -13.61 -13.43
CA PHE A 208 8.14 -12.16 -13.39
C PHE A 208 7.41 -11.63 -12.13
N VAL A 209 8.17 -11.13 -11.16
CA VAL A 209 7.63 -10.60 -9.90
C VAL A 209 8.10 -9.17 -9.66
N TYR A 210 7.48 -8.47 -8.72
CA TYR A 210 7.79 -7.07 -8.37
C TYR A 210 7.85 -6.14 -9.59
N PRO A 211 6.77 -6.08 -10.40
CA PRO A 211 6.73 -5.25 -11.60
C PRO A 211 6.82 -3.76 -11.30
N TYR A 212 7.49 -3.01 -12.19
CA TYR A 212 7.44 -1.56 -12.21
C TYR A 212 7.52 -1.02 -13.63
N TRP A 213 6.50 -0.29 -14.06
CA TRP A 213 6.44 0.27 -15.38
C TRP A 213 7.46 1.41 -15.59
N HIS A 214 8.07 1.42 -16.75
CA HIS A 214 8.76 2.62 -17.27
C HIS A 214 7.71 3.70 -17.58
N PRO A 215 7.98 5.01 -17.30
CA PRO A 215 7.00 6.08 -17.47
C PRO A 215 6.39 6.16 -18.88
N SER A 216 7.15 5.80 -19.93
CA SER A 216 6.65 5.79 -21.31
C SER A 216 5.65 4.66 -21.62
N GLY A 217 5.55 3.64 -20.77
CA GLY A 217 4.79 2.40 -21.04
C GLY A 217 5.48 1.44 -22.03
N ARG A 218 6.66 1.78 -22.59
CA ARG A 218 7.39 0.93 -23.53
C ARG A 218 8.12 -0.22 -22.86
N TYR A 219 8.40 -0.11 -21.56
CA TYR A 219 9.14 -1.12 -20.81
C TYR A 219 8.48 -1.35 -19.44
N ILE A 220 8.75 -2.52 -18.89
CA ILE A 220 8.41 -2.85 -17.51
C ILE A 220 9.58 -3.64 -16.89
N ALA A 221 10.05 -3.19 -15.74
CA ALA A 221 11.08 -3.88 -14.99
C ALA A 221 10.45 -4.94 -14.09
N TYR A 222 11.13 -6.08 -13.93
CA TYR A 222 10.74 -7.19 -13.06
C TYR A 222 11.94 -7.73 -12.31
N SER A 223 11.66 -8.35 -11.18
CA SER A 223 12.59 -9.34 -10.64
C SER A 223 12.21 -10.72 -11.16
N VAL A 224 13.22 -11.56 -11.34
CA VAL A 224 13.08 -12.99 -11.63
C VAL A 224 13.64 -13.75 -10.43
N ASN A 225 12.77 -14.15 -9.51
CA ASN A 225 13.19 -14.72 -8.23
C ASN A 225 12.86 -16.21 -8.15
N LYS A 226 13.79 -16.97 -7.61
CA LYS A 226 13.56 -18.30 -7.06
C LYS A 226 13.47 -18.16 -5.55
N THR A 227 12.27 -18.32 -4.98
CA THR A 227 12.00 -18.07 -3.57
C THR A 227 11.73 -19.35 -2.81
N ARG A 228 12.11 -19.36 -1.53
CA ARG A 228 11.72 -20.37 -0.54
C ARG A 228 10.98 -19.70 0.60
N GLN A 229 9.94 -20.36 1.10
CA GLN A 229 9.14 -19.91 2.23
C GLN A 229 9.40 -20.78 3.45
N SER A 230 9.56 -20.16 4.61
CA SER A 230 9.61 -20.83 5.91
C SER A 230 8.53 -20.27 6.81
N PHE A 231 7.73 -21.18 7.42
CA PHE A 231 6.66 -20.81 8.33
C PHE A 231 7.09 -21.06 9.77
N TYR A 232 6.78 -20.13 10.63
CA TYR A 232 7.09 -20.19 12.07
C TYR A 232 5.79 -20.17 12.87
N SER A 233 5.81 -20.80 14.03
CA SER A 233 4.70 -20.79 15.00
C SER A 233 4.81 -19.65 16.03
N SER A 234 5.73 -18.71 15.82
CA SER A 234 5.92 -17.58 16.72
C SER A 234 4.93 -16.45 16.41
N ALA A 235 4.49 -15.73 17.46
CA ALA A 235 3.57 -14.60 17.29
C ALA A 235 4.24 -13.40 16.60
N ASP A 236 5.55 -13.24 16.78
CA ASP A 236 6.29 -12.08 16.26
C ASP A 236 6.67 -12.22 14.79
N ARG A 237 6.75 -13.46 14.30
CA ARG A 237 7.11 -13.76 12.92
C ARG A 237 6.44 -15.05 12.48
N THR A 238 5.56 -14.94 11.50
CA THR A 238 4.79 -16.10 10.99
C THR A 238 5.34 -16.65 9.69
N LEU A 239 5.99 -15.82 8.90
CA LEU A 239 6.49 -16.15 7.56
C LEU A 239 7.83 -15.47 7.30
N GLU A 240 8.79 -16.22 6.78
CA GLU A 240 10.01 -15.68 6.17
C GLU A 240 10.10 -16.14 4.71
N VAL A 241 10.43 -15.24 3.80
CA VAL A 241 10.62 -15.53 2.38
C VAL A 241 12.06 -15.20 2.00
N TYR A 242 12.76 -16.20 1.50
CA TYR A 242 14.15 -16.06 1.07
C TYR A 242 14.23 -16.11 -0.45
N ASP A 243 15.07 -15.27 -1.03
CA ASP A 243 15.49 -15.41 -2.42
C ASP A 243 16.68 -16.37 -2.49
N GLU A 244 16.49 -17.56 -3.10
CA GLU A 244 17.59 -18.49 -3.41
C GLU A 244 18.38 -18.04 -4.65
N ASN A 245 17.74 -17.26 -5.49
CA ASN A 245 18.31 -16.55 -6.64
C ASN A 245 17.37 -15.40 -7.02
N SER A 246 17.93 -14.26 -7.42
CA SER A 246 17.13 -13.16 -7.95
C SER A 246 17.96 -12.30 -8.91
N ASP A 247 17.35 -11.97 -10.04
CA ASP A 247 17.90 -11.09 -11.05
C ASP A 247 16.90 -10.00 -11.41
N VAL A 248 17.39 -8.87 -11.88
CA VAL A 248 16.57 -7.79 -12.46
C VAL A 248 16.60 -7.86 -13.97
N ILE A 249 15.42 -7.79 -14.58
CA ILE A 249 15.23 -7.74 -16.02
C ILE A 249 14.32 -6.59 -16.42
N VAL A 250 14.41 -6.17 -17.67
CA VAL A 250 13.47 -5.24 -18.29
C VAL A 250 12.81 -5.92 -19.48
N TYR A 251 11.49 -5.89 -19.54
CA TYR A 251 10.70 -6.47 -20.62
C TYR A 251 10.12 -5.37 -21.51
N CYS A 252 10.18 -5.58 -22.82
CA CYS A 252 9.58 -4.73 -23.84
C CYS A 252 8.30 -5.39 -24.38
N PRO A 253 7.09 -4.89 -24.03
CA PRO A 253 5.83 -5.46 -24.50
C PRO A 253 5.66 -5.46 -26.02
N GLU A 254 6.19 -4.47 -26.72
CA GLU A 254 6.05 -4.33 -28.16
C GLU A 254 6.79 -5.44 -28.94
N THR A 255 7.95 -5.85 -28.44
CA THR A 255 8.80 -6.86 -29.13
C THR A 255 8.80 -8.21 -28.45
N HIS A 256 8.16 -8.34 -27.28
CA HIS A 256 8.20 -9.51 -26.41
C HIS A 256 9.60 -9.93 -25.96
N LYS A 257 10.56 -8.99 -25.99
CA LYS A 257 11.95 -9.24 -25.64
C LYS A 257 12.26 -8.83 -24.20
N ILE A 258 13.17 -9.60 -23.62
CA ILE A 258 13.78 -9.33 -22.31
C ILE A 258 15.13 -8.66 -22.55
N LEU A 259 15.35 -7.54 -21.90
CA LEU A 259 16.63 -6.86 -21.81
C LEU A 259 17.25 -7.21 -20.45
N ARG A 260 18.47 -7.75 -20.47
CA ARG A 260 19.21 -8.07 -19.24
C ARG A 260 20.38 -7.12 -19.09
N PRO A 261 20.41 -6.30 -18.02
CA PRO A 261 21.62 -5.53 -17.73
C PRO A 261 22.77 -6.49 -17.40
N ALA A 262 23.91 -6.35 -18.06
CA ALA A 262 25.07 -7.20 -17.80
C ALA A 262 25.58 -7.07 -16.36
N LEU A 263 25.34 -5.91 -15.74
CA LEU A 263 25.76 -5.57 -14.37
C LEU A 263 24.79 -6.02 -13.28
N THR A 264 23.62 -6.59 -13.62
CA THR A 264 22.62 -7.08 -12.66
C THR A 264 22.35 -8.59 -12.80
N ASN A 265 23.19 -9.31 -13.51
CA ASN A 265 23.08 -10.75 -13.68
C ASN A 265 24.40 -11.40 -13.23
N ILE A 266 24.77 -11.14 -11.99
CA ILE A 266 26.05 -11.56 -11.40
C ILE A 266 25.81 -12.76 -10.49
N LYS A 267 26.45 -13.88 -10.76
CA LYS A 267 26.23 -15.17 -10.08
C LYS A 267 26.28 -15.12 -8.55
N ASP A 268 27.11 -14.21 -8.00
CA ASP A 268 27.32 -14.10 -6.54
C ASP A 268 26.57 -12.90 -5.92
N LYS A 269 25.54 -12.39 -6.62
CA LYS A 269 24.69 -11.31 -6.15
C LYS A 269 23.22 -11.70 -6.26
N PHE A 270 22.39 -11.07 -5.43
CA PHE A 270 20.94 -11.09 -5.55
C PHE A 270 20.47 -9.67 -5.85
N GLU A 271 19.85 -9.46 -7.00
CA GLU A 271 19.25 -8.21 -7.44
C GLU A 271 17.74 -8.34 -7.48
N THR A 272 17.03 -7.36 -6.89
CA THR A 272 15.57 -7.49 -6.76
C THR A 272 14.86 -6.13 -6.66
N MET A 273 13.52 -6.16 -6.80
CA MET A 273 12.59 -5.06 -6.59
C MET A 273 12.94 -3.78 -7.36
N PRO A 274 13.04 -3.86 -8.69
CA PRO A 274 13.41 -2.72 -9.52
C PRO A 274 12.31 -1.67 -9.59
N ALA A 275 12.71 -0.40 -9.82
CA ALA A 275 11.81 0.69 -10.13
C ALA A 275 12.49 1.72 -11.05
N PHE A 276 11.80 2.21 -12.07
CA PHE A 276 12.29 3.29 -12.92
C PHE A 276 12.08 4.66 -12.27
N SER A 277 13.04 5.56 -12.47
CA SER A 277 12.90 6.98 -12.12
C SER A 277 11.71 7.63 -12.85
N ALA A 278 11.27 8.78 -12.35
CA ALA A 278 10.15 9.51 -12.93
C ALA A 278 10.39 9.96 -14.38
N ASP A 279 11.64 10.19 -14.77
CA ASP A 279 12.07 10.51 -16.15
C ASP A 279 12.40 9.28 -16.99
N GLY A 280 12.43 8.09 -16.38
CA GLY A 280 12.72 6.81 -17.02
C GLY A 280 14.19 6.56 -17.33
N LYS A 281 15.11 7.44 -16.95
CA LYS A 281 16.53 7.35 -17.31
C LYS A 281 17.38 6.58 -16.30
N THR A 282 16.79 6.19 -15.18
CA THR A 282 17.48 5.47 -14.12
C THR A 282 16.63 4.28 -13.68
N LEU A 283 17.27 3.12 -13.51
CA LEU A 283 16.69 1.94 -12.90
C LEU A 283 17.25 1.82 -11.47
N PHE A 284 16.40 1.93 -10.46
CA PHE A 284 16.74 1.65 -9.07
C PHE A 284 16.44 0.21 -8.74
N PHE A 285 17.23 -0.43 -7.87
CA PHE A 285 17.01 -1.81 -7.43
C PHE A 285 17.80 -2.10 -6.15
N SER A 286 17.50 -3.22 -5.51
CA SER A 286 18.17 -3.66 -4.29
C SER A 286 19.15 -4.77 -4.58
N VAL A 287 20.36 -4.73 -3.98
CA VAL A 287 21.44 -5.68 -4.20
C VAL A 287 22.01 -6.19 -2.89
N ALA A 288 22.18 -7.52 -2.78
CA ALA A 288 22.93 -8.16 -1.71
C ALA A 288 23.95 -9.15 -2.25
N ASP A 289 24.97 -9.49 -1.45
CA ASP A 289 25.83 -10.64 -1.72
C ASP A 289 25.05 -11.93 -1.52
N ALA A 290 25.23 -12.90 -2.44
CA ALA A 290 24.59 -14.19 -2.32
C ALA A 290 25.06 -14.94 -1.07
N GLY A 291 24.15 -15.65 -0.41
CA GLY A 291 24.40 -16.46 0.76
C GLY A 291 23.72 -17.82 0.71
N GLU A 292 24.13 -18.74 1.58
CA GLU A 292 23.45 -20.03 1.74
C GLU A 292 22.21 -19.89 2.65
N LEU A 293 21.04 -19.99 2.07
CA LEU A 293 19.79 -19.85 2.79
C LEU A 293 19.20 -21.21 3.20
N PRO A 294 18.62 -21.34 4.41
CA PRO A 294 18.30 -20.28 5.35
C PRO A 294 19.44 -19.87 6.33
N ARG A 295 20.61 -20.52 6.27
CA ARG A 295 21.72 -20.32 7.24
C ARG A 295 22.12 -18.84 7.35
N ASP A 296 22.26 -18.16 6.24
CA ASP A 296 22.75 -16.78 6.18
C ASP A 296 21.65 -15.72 6.13
N ALA A 297 20.36 -16.10 6.28
CA ALA A 297 19.21 -15.22 6.12
C ALA A 297 19.32 -13.91 6.91
N MET A 298 19.65 -13.97 8.19
CA MET A 298 19.78 -12.79 9.06
C MET A 298 20.99 -11.90 8.73
N ARG A 299 21.89 -12.37 7.86
CA ARG A 299 23.06 -11.60 7.39
C ARG A 299 22.81 -10.95 6.02
N MET A 300 21.73 -11.38 5.33
CA MET A 300 21.40 -10.86 4.01
C MET A 300 20.85 -9.45 4.13
N LYS A 301 21.67 -8.47 3.73
CA LYS A 301 21.29 -7.05 3.78
C LYS A 301 21.47 -6.44 2.40
N TYR A 302 20.44 -5.79 1.93
CA TYR A 302 20.38 -5.24 0.60
C TYR A 302 20.75 -3.77 0.58
N SER A 303 21.66 -3.39 -0.29
CA SER A 303 21.98 -2.00 -0.62
C SER A 303 20.99 -1.48 -1.66
N LEU A 304 20.64 -0.19 -1.59
CA LEU A 304 19.91 0.50 -2.66
C LEU A 304 20.89 0.96 -3.72
N CYS A 305 20.69 0.53 -4.95
CA CYS A 305 21.55 0.83 -6.09
C CYS A 305 20.78 1.46 -7.24
N SER A 306 21.52 2.03 -8.19
CA SER A 306 20.98 2.60 -9.42
C SER A 306 21.87 2.29 -10.63
N LEU A 307 21.23 2.23 -11.81
CA LEU A 307 21.86 2.01 -13.09
C LEU A 307 21.20 2.91 -14.12
N THR A 308 21.97 3.59 -14.94
CA THR A 308 21.40 4.42 -16.01
C THR A 308 20.75 3.57 -17.09
N PHE A 309 19.68 4.08 -17.69
CA PHE A 309 18.93 3.42 -18.77
C PHE A 309 18.59 4.43 -19.86
N ASP A 310 18.86 4.08 -21.09
CA ASP A 310 18.44 4.85 -22.26
C ASP A 310 17.12 4.28 -22.82
N PRO A 311 15.98 4.99 -22.65
CA PRO A 311 14.68 4.49 -23.09
C PRO A 311 14.51 4.48 -24.63
N GLU A 312 15.35 5.16 -25.38
CA GLU A 312 15.27 5.16 -26.85
C GLU A 312 15.95 3.93 -27.45
N THR A 313 17.08 3.52 -26.88
CA THR A 313 17.85 2.38 -27.37
C THR A 313 17.61 1.10 -26.58
N GLY A 314 17.09 1.21 -25.33
CA GLY A 314 16.98 0.08 -24.40
C GLY A 314 18.31 -0.35 -23.77
N LEU A 315 19.35 0.47 -23.90
CA LEU A 315 20.68 0.17 -23.38
C LEU A 315 20.81 0.61 -21.92
N PHE A 316 21.61 -0.15 -21.18
CA PHE A 316 21.99 0.16 -19.80
C PHE A 316 23.38 0.78 -19.77
N GLY A 317 23.62 1.59 -18.73
CA GLY A 317 24.96 2.10 -18.46
C GLY A 317 25.96 1.02 -18.05
N ASP A 318 27.19 1.41 -17.93
CA ASP A 318 28.35 0.55 -17.63
C ASP A 318 28.80 0.60 -16.16
N HIS A 319 28.05 1.31 -15.30
CA HIS A 319 28.33 1.46 -13.89
C HIS A 319 27.07 1.36 -13.01
N VAL A 320 27.17 0.65 -11.88
CA VAL A 320 26.15 0.60 -10.83
C VAL A 320 26.57 1.50 -9.67
N ASP A 321 25.77 2.53 -9.41
CA ASP A 321 25.96 3.41 -8.27
C ASP A 321 25.27 2.83 -7.03
N THR A 322 25.95 2.88 -5.87
CA THR A 322 25.35 2.54 -4.59
C THR A 322 24.85 3.82 -3.89
N LEU A 323 23.54 4.02 -3.87
CA LEU A 323 22.91 5.18 -3.22
C LEU A 323 22.94 5.04 -1.69
N VAL A 324 22.56 3.85 -1.18
CA VAL A 324 22.59 3.54 0.26
C VAL A 324 23.24 2.18 0.45
N SER A 325 24.37 2.17 1.17
CA SER A 325 25.14 0.96 1.41
C SER A 325 24.62 0.21 2.64
N ALA A 326 24.25 -1.07 2.46
CA ALA A 326 23.87 -1.97 3.54
C ALA A 326 25.00 -2.18 4.55
N SER A 327 26.26 -2.23 4.09
CA SER A 327 27.42 -2.39 4.96
C SER A 327 27.68 -1.17 5.86
N ARG A 328 27.30 0.03 5.42
CA ARG A 328 27.44 1.27 6.22
C ARG A 328 26.29 1.42 7.23
N THR A 329 25.08 1.10 6.83
CA THR A 329 23.87 1.26 7.67
C THR A 329 23.63 0.08 8.58
N ASN A 330 24.22 -1.07 8.27
CA ASN A 330 23.94 -2.39 8.87
C ASN A 330 22.46 -2.79 8.75
N ARG A 331 21.77 -2.33 7.68
CA ARG A 331 20.34 -2.59 7.39
C ARG A 331 20.12 -3.00 5.96
N SER A 332 18.94 -3.57 5.70
CA SER A 332 18.43 -3.92 4.38
C SER A 332 17.55 -2.79 3.84
N HIS A 333 17.72 -2.44 2.56
CA HIS A 333 17.00 -1.36 1.86
C HIS A 333 16.32 -1.94 0.62
N VAL A 334 15.00 -2.10 0.66
CA VAL A 334 14.24 -2.79 -0.40
C VAL A 334 12.95 -2.07 -0.77
N SER A 335 12.25 -2.57 -1.78
CA SER A 335 10.95 -2.05 -2.22
C SER A 335 10.97 -0.56 -2.57
N VAL A 336 12.00 -0.10 -3.27
CA VAL A 336 12.11 1.30 -3.67
C VAL A 336 10.92 1.73 -4.55
N ARG A 337 10.34 2.90 -4.23
CA ARG A 337 9.28 3.53 -5.01
C ARG A 337 9.59 5.01 -5.21
N PRO A 338 9.96 5.42 -6.44
CA PRO A 338 10.16 6.83 -6.77
C PRO A 338 8.84 7.63 -6.72
N SER A 339 8.89 8.83 -6.18
CA SER A 339 7.79 9.78 -6.34
C SER A 339 7.66 10.20 -7.80
N TYR A 340 6.42 10.42 -8.26
CA TYR A 340 6.20 10.73 -9.69
C TYR A 340 6.65 12.14 -10.10
N ASP A 341 6.92 13.01 -9.14
CA ASP A 341 7.57 14.30 -9.36
C ASP A 341 9.11 14.21 -9.49
N GLY A 342 9.68 13.01 -9.24
CA GLY A 342 11.10 12.73 -9.41
C GLY A 342 12.02 13.24 -8.30
N ASN A 343 11.47 13.66 -7.17
CA ASN A 343 12.25 14.26 -6.09
C ASN A 343 12.69 13.28 -5.01
N TYR A 344 11.91 12.21 -4.79
CA TYR A 344 12.11 11.33 -3.63
C TYR A 344 12.02 9.85 -4.01
N LEU A 345 12.76 9.02 -3.27
CA LEU A 345 12.56 7.58 -3.23
C LEU A 345 11.99 7.21 -1.85
N LEU A 346 10.90 6.45 -1.81
CA LEU A 346 10.39 5.85 -0.59
C LEU A 346 10.87 4.39 -0.56
N VAL A 347 11.50 3.98 0.55
CA VAL A 347 12.24 2.71 0.65
C VAL A 347 11.84 2.01 1.94
N THR A 348 11.58 0.70 1.91
CA THR A 348 11.40 -0.09 3.13
C THR A 348 12.77 -0.50 3.67
N VAL A 349 12.97 -0.30 4.97
CA VAL A 349 14.22 -0.57 5.69
C VAL A 349 13.97 -1.50 6.85
N ALA A 350 14.74 -2.59 6.95
CA ALA A 350 14.68 -3.53 8.06
C ALA A 350 16.09 -4.00 8.46
N ASP A 351 16.17 -4.80 9.48
CA ASP A 351 17.47 -5.31 9.96
C ASP A 351 18.14 -6.26 8.96
N TYR A 352 17.35 -7.00 8.15
CA TYR A 352 17.81 -7.91 7.09
C TYR A 352 16.67 -8.31 6.15
N GLY A 353 16.97 -9.08 5.08
CA GLY A 353 16.00 -9.72 4.19
C GLY A 353 15.44 -8.81 3.11
N THR A 354 14.52 -9.36 2.31
CA THR A 354 13.85 -8.68 1.18
C THR A 354 12.34 -8.61 1.32
N PHE A 355 11.70 -9.63 1.87
CA PHE A 355 10.25 -9.74 1.97
C PHE A 355 9.79 -9.36 3.37
N LEU A 356 9.65 -8.06 3.60
CA LEU A 356 9.61 -7.45 4.93
C LEU A 356 8.21 -7.36 5.56
N ILE A 357 7.21 -8.05 5.03
CA ILE A 357 5.82 -7.94 5.51
C ILE A 357 5.62 -8.47 6.95
N ASP A 358 6.52 -9.34 7.39
CA ASP A 358 6.52 -10.00 8.71
C ASP A 358 7.66 -9.51 9.62
N HIS A 359 8.32 -8.41 9.27
CA HIS A 359 9.42 -7.81 10.03
C HIS A 359 8.89 -6.65 10.88
N PRO A 360 8.72 -6.82 12.21
CA PRO A 360 8.17 -5.76 13.06
C PRO A 360 8.97 -4.47 13.05
N GLU A 361 10.28 -4.57 12.78
CA GLU A 361 11.22 -3.47 12.71
C GLU A 361 11.27 -2.77 11.34
N ALA A 362 10.44 -3.21 10.39
CA ALA A 362 10.44 -2.63 9.04
C ALA A 362 9.72 -1.28 9.02
N ASP A 363 10.46 -0.25 8.62
CA ASP A 363 10.04 1.15 8.51
C ASP A 363 10.24 1.70 7.11
N LEU A 364 9.55 2.78 6.77
CA LEU A 364 9.76 3.54 5.55
C LEU A 364 10.77 4.66 5.77
N TRP A 365 11.67 4.81 4.80
CA TRP A 365 12.67 5.88 4.74
C TRP A 365 12.58 6.63 3.43
N ILE A 366 12.96 7.91 3.44
CA ILE A 366 13.00 8.78 2.27
C ILE A 366 14.44 9.03 1.87
N TYR A 367 14.74 8.87 0.58
CA TYR A 367 15.96 9.36 -0.05
C TYR A 367 15.61 10.58 -0.92
N ASP A 368 16.11 11.76 -0.57
CA ASP A 368 15.95 12.99 -1.36
C ASP A 368 16.95 12.96 -2.53
N LEU A 369 16.47 12.77 -3.74
CA LEU A 369 17.29 12.66 -4.95
C LEU A 369 18.07 13.94 -5.30
N ARG A 370 17.67 15.09 -4.75
CA ARG A 370 18.32 16.38 -5.02
C ARG A 370 19.49 16.64 -4.07
N THR A 371 19.41 16.15 -2.83
CA THR A 371 20.40 16.40 -1.78
C THR A 371 21.23 15.16 -1.42
N GLY A 372 20.74 13.97 -1.72
CA GLY A 372 21.32 12.69 -1.29
C GLY A 372 21.08 12.39 0.18
N GLU A 373 20.24 13.17 0.88
CA GLU A 373 19.88 12.91 2.27
C GLU A 373 18.98 11.67 2.38
N TYR A 374 19.19 10.87 3.42
CA TYR A 374 18.44 9.65 3.69
C TYR A 374 17.99 9.61 5.15
N TYR A 375 16.66 9.57 5.38
CA TYR A 375 16.08 9.77 6.70
C TYR A 375 14.73 9.02 6.85
N PRO A 376 14.28 8.71 8.11
CA PRO A 376 12.97 8.11 8.36
C PRO A 376 11.81 8.94 7.82
N ALA A 377 10.78 8.28 7.31
CA ALA A 377 9.68 8.93 6.59
C ALA A 377 8.66 9.69 7.49
N GLY A 378 8.85 9.70 8.81
CA GLY A 378 7.99 10.46 9.75
C GLY A 378 6.73 9.70 10.16
N GLY A 379 5.58 10.38 10.21
CA GLY A 379 4.33 9.88 10.78
C GLY A 379 3.64 8.75 10.01
N ILE A 380 4.17 8.34 8.86
CA ILE A 380 3.71 7.13 8.16
C ILE A 380 4.17 5.86 8.87
N ASN A 381 5.28 5.90 9.61
CA ASN A 381 5.84 4.80 10.39
C ASN A 381 5.10 4.60 11.72
N SER A 382 5.26 3.42 12.32
CA SER A 382 4.65 3.04 13.60
C SER A 382 5.61 2.19 14.42
N GLY A 383 5.14 1.56 15.50
CA GLY A 383 5.91 0.59 16.28
C GLY A 383 5.84 -0.84 15.75
N ASN A 384 5.40 -1.04 14.51
CA ASN A 384 5.28 -2.36 13.88
C ASN A 384 5.49 -2.22 12.37
N THR A 385 5.48 -3.33 11.64
CA THR A 385 5.80 -3.42 10.21
C THR A 385 5.11 -2.36 9.35
N GLU A 386 5.90 -1.64 8.55
CA GLU A 386 5.51 -0.91 7.36
C GLU A 386 6.18 -1.53 6.12
N SER A 387 5.38 -2.01 5.16
CA SER A 387 5.90 -2.67 3.95
C SER A 387 5.00 -2.40 2.75
N PHE A 388 5.46 -2.75 1.54
CA PHE A 388 4.68 -2.58 0.31
C PHE A 388 3.91 -1.25 0.26
N HIS A 389 4.57 -0.24 -0.18
CA HIS A 389 4.06 1.12 -0.28
C HIS A 389 4.05 1.61 -1.73
N ASN A 390 3.26 2.66 -1.99
CA ASN A 390 3.30 3.35 -3.27
C ASN A 390 2.86 4.81 -3.12
N TRP A 391 3.27 5.65 -4.09
CA TRP A 391 2.90 7.07 -4.18
C TRP A 391 1.62 7.27 -5.00
N SER A 392 0.82 8.26 -4.63
CA SER A 392 -0.24 8.81 -5.49
C SER A 392 0.37 9.55 -6.69
N ALA A 393 -0.40 9.67 -7.77
CA ALA A 393 0.04 10.30 -9.02
C ALA A 393 0.54 11.75 -8.83
N ASN A 394 0.02 12.48 -7.85
CA ASN A 394 0.46 13.84 -7.53
C ASN A 394 1.63 13.90 -6.54
N SER A 395 2.19 12.77 -6.11
CA SER A 395 3.29 12.69 -5.12
C SER A 395 2.99 13.39 -3.78
N ARG A 396 1.72 13.46 -3.38
CA ARG A 396 1.28 14.07 -2.11
C ARG A 396 0.76 13.05 -1.12
N TRP A 397 0.46 11.85 -1.56
CA TRP A 397 -0.04 10.78 -0.72
C TRP A 397 0.79 9.52 -0.90
N ALA A 398 0.94 8.76 0.17
CA ALA A 398 1.40 7.39 0.07
C ALA A 398 0.40 6.44 0.70
N VAL A 399 0.34 5.21 0.18
CA VAL A 399 -0.35 4.08 0.79
C VAL A 399 0.68 3.07 1.23
N VAL A 400 0.45 2.43 2.38
CA VAL A 400 1.35 1.44 2.96
C VAL A 400 0.57 0.28 3.57
N SER A 401 1.12 -0.93 3.45
CA SER A 401 0.66 -2.11 4.20
C SER A 401 1.31 -2.10 5.58
N SER A 402 0.52 -1.97 6.65
CA SER A 402 1.01 -1.86 8.03
C SER A 402 0.35 -2.87 8.95
N ARG A 403 1.09 -3.37 9.93
CA ARG A 403 0.63 -4.26 10.99
C ARG A 403 0.41 -3.55 12.33
N ARG A 404 0.36 -2.23 12.36
CA ARG A 404 0.33 -1.39 13.57
C ARG A 404 -0.84 -1.67 14.52
N ASP A 405 -1.96 -2.26 14.02
CA ASP A 405 -3.13 -2.50 14.87
C ASP A 405 -2.96 -3.71 15.81
N ASP A 406 -2.43 -4.82 15.28
CA ASP A 406 -2.40 -6.09 16.02
C ASP A 406 -1.11 -6.91 15.84
N GLY A 407 -0.18 -6.43 15.02
CA GLY A 407 1.07 -7.14 14.71
C GLY A 407 0.90 -8.40 13.85
N LEU A 408 -0.33 -8.75 13.45
CA LEU A 408 -0.65 -10.00 12.75
C LEU A 408 -1.12 -9.80 11.31
N TYR A 409 -2.05 -8.87 11.10
CA TYR A 409 -2.66 -8.63 9.79
C TYR A 409 -2.26 -7.28 9.24
N THR A 410 -1.75 -7.28 8.01
CA THR A 410 -1.52 -6.01 7.31
C THR A 410 -2.84 -5.36 6.94
N ARG A 411 -2.93 -4.04 7.16
CA ARG A 411 -4.03 -3.18 6.71
C ARG A 411 -3.46 -2.01 5.92
N LEU A 412 -4.28 -1.39 5.07
CA LEU A 412 -3.84 -0.27 4.25
C LEU A 412 -4.01 1.04 5.00
N TYR A 413 -2.90 1.74 5.16
CA TYR A 413 -2.84 3.07 5.73
C TYR A 413 -2.45 4.09 4.66
N ILE A 414 -3.01 5.28 4.75
CA ILE A 414 -2.75 6.39 3.85
C ILE A 414 -2.14 7.52 4.66
N SER A 415 -1.12 8.18 4.12
CA SER A 415 -0.49 9.34 4.75
C SER A 415 -0.25 10.46 3.74
N HIS A 416 -0.38 11.71 4.20
CA HIS A 416 -0.06 12.90 3.44
C HIS A 416 1.43 13.20 3.52
N PHE A 417 2.07 13.45 2.38
CA PHE A 417 3.43 13.95 2.30
C PHE A 417 3.44 15.46 2.31
N ASN A 418 4.04 16.04 3.32
CA ASN A 418 4.21 17.49 3.43
C ASN A 418 5.52 17.90 2.75
N PRO A 419 5.48 18.64 1.62
CA PRO A 419 6.68 19.03 0.88
C PRO A 419 7.55 20.06 1.60
N GLU A 420 7.02 20.78 2.59
CA GLU A 420 7.76 21.77 3.37
C GLU A 420 8.67 21.11 4.41
N THR A 421 8.12 20.14 5.14
CA THR A 421 8.86 19.36 6.13
C THR A 421 9.59 18.18 5.52
N LYS A 422 9.25 17.77 4.30
CA LYS A 422 9.71 16.58 3.58
C LYS A 422 9.41 15.27 4.35
N LEU A 423 8.38 15.26 5.16
CA LEU A 423 7.96 14.13 5.99
C LEU A 423 6.50 13.79 5.71
N PHE A 424 6.13 12.58 6.05
CA PHE A 424 4.75 12.15 6.08
C PHE A 424 4.06 12.54 7.40
N ASP A 425 2.80 12.97 7.32
CA ASP A 425 1.93 13.17 8.46
C ASP A 425 1.51 11.81 9.08
N LYS A 426 0.79 11.84 10.21
CA LYS A 426 0.22 10.64 10.82
C LYS A 426 -0.65 9.88 9.82
N ALA A 427 -0.33 8.61 9.61
CA ALA A 427 -1.08 7.75 8.70
C ALA A 427 -2.45 7.37 9.30
N PHE A 428 -3.47 7.26 8.43
CA PHE A 428 -4.82 6.85 8.79
C PHE A 428 -5.25 5.58 8.04
N LEU A 429 -6.00 4.72 8.72
CA LEU A 429 -6.54 3.49 8.14
C LEU A 429 -7.48 3.81 6.98
N LEU A 430 -7.38 3.06 5.87
CA LEU A 430 -8.27 3.19 4.71
C LEU A 430 -9.75 3.12 5.16
N PRO A 431 -10.55 4.16 4.93
CA PRO A 431 -11.90 4.26 5.49
C PRO A 431 -12.82 3.17 4.96
N GLN A 432 -13.61 2.57 5.87
CA GLN A 432 -14.65 1.59 5.58
C GLN A 432 -15.96 1.99 6.28
N ARG A 433 -17.11 1.59 5.69
CA ARG A 433 -18.43 1.92 6.26
C ARG A 433 -18.65 1.32 7.65
N ASN A 434 -18.16 0.12 7.88
CA ASN A 434 -18.16 -0.56 9.17
C ASN A 434 -16.74 -1.08 9.42
N PRO A 435 -15.80 -0.23 9.85
CA PRO A 435 -14.41 -0.64 9.94
C PRO A 435 -14.21 -1.86 10.84
N ARG A 436 -14.93 -1.96 11.97
CA ARG A 436 -14.86 -3.11 12.86
C ARG A 436 -15.21 -4.42 12.14
N THR A 437 -16.38 -4.52 11.53
CA THR A 437 -16.80 -5.72 10.77
C THR A 437 -15.84 -6.01 9.62
N TYR A 438 -15.39 -4.96 8.92
CA TYR A 438 -14.53 -5.14 7.75
C TYR A 438 -13.11 -5.62 8.09
N TYR A 439 -12.51 -5.11 9.16
CA TYR A 439 -11.13 -5.37 9.49
C TYR A 439 -10.91 -6.34 10.65
N LEU A 440 -11.82 -6.41 11.63
CA LEU A 440 -11.63 -7.22 12.83
C LEU A 440 -12.40 -8.54 12.78
N GLU A 441 -13.61 -8.54 12.20
CA GLU A 441 -14.42 -9.76 12.06
C GLU A 441 -14.02 -10.61 10.84
N LEU A 442 -13.34 -10.01 9.85
CA LEU A 442 -12.83 -10.66 8.64
C LEU A 442 -11.30 -10.57 8.61
N PRO A 443 -10.56 -11.57 9.12
CA PRO A 443 -9.13 -11.51 9.30
C PRO A 443 -8.37 -11.70 7.98
N TYR A 444 -8.41 -10.71 7.10
CA TYR A 444 -7.64 -10.65 5.86
C TYR A 444 -6.43 -9.74 6.01
N SER A 445 -5.31 -10.14 5.40
CA SER A 445 -4.17 -9.25 5.14
C SER A 445 -4.33 -8.54 3.80
N TYR A 446 -4.09 -7.24 3.78
CA TYR A 446 -4.12 -6.37 2.61
C TYR A 446 -2.69 -6.05 2.20
N ASN A 447 -2.32 -6.36 0.96
CA ASN A 447 -0.93 -6.33 0.52
C ASN A 447 -0.77 -5.67 -0.85
N THR A 448 0.45 -5.23 -1.16
CA THR A 448 0.85 -4.65 -2.45
C THR A 448 -0.16 -3.61 -2.97
N PRO A 449 -0.47 -2.54 -2.21
CA PRO A 449 -1.38 -1.52 -2.70
C PRO A 449 -0.77 -0.72 -3.85
N ASP A 450 -1.59 -0.39 -4.85
CA ASP A 450 -1.22 0.48 -5.96
C ASP A 450 -2.34 1.48 -6.24
N PHE A 451 -2.00 2.74 -6.50
CA PHE A 451 -2.98 3.76 -6.84
C PHE A 451 -3.46 3.62 -8.28
N THR A 452 -4.69 4.09 -8.53
CA THR A 452 -5.25 4.18 -9.88
C THR A 452 -5.97 5.51 -10.10
N LEU A 453 -5.69 6.16 -11.23
CA LEU A 453 -6.32 7.44 -11.64
C LEU A 453 -7.78 7.29 -12.06
N LYS A 454 -8.16 6.09 -12.47
CA LYS A 454 -9.51 5.71 -12.89
C LYS A 454 -9.77 4.24 -12.60
N GLN A 455 -10.99 3.80 -12.83
CA GLN A 455 -11.33 2.39 -12.73
C GLN A 455 -10.48 1.55 -13.69
N VAL A 456 -9.97 0.42 -13.22
CA VAL A 456 -9.20 -0.52 -14.06
C VAL A 456 -10.09 -1.01 -15.21
N PRO A 457 -9.71 -0.77 -16.48
CA PRO A 457 -10.65 -0.87 -17.60
C PRO A 457 -10.80 -2.27 -18.20
N PHE A 458 -10.20 -3.33 -17.62
CA PHE A 458 -10.35 -4.64 -18.22
C PHE A 458 -11.60 -5.41 -17.78
N ASP A 459 -12.14 -6.23 -18.69
CA ASP A 459 -13.23 -7.14 -18.44
C ASP A 459 -12.73 -8.39 -17.70
N VAL A 460 -13.23 -8.58 -16.48
CA VAL A 460 -12.88 -9.72 -15.62
C VAL A 460 -13.20 -11.08 -16.29
N SER A 461 -14.30 -11.18 -17.04
CA SER A 461 -14.69 -12.41 -17.74
C SER A 461 -13.73 -12.72 -18.89
N LYS A 462 -13.30 -11.69 -19.64
CA LYS A 462 -12.29 -11.82 -20.71
C LYS A 462 -10.93 -12.20 -20.13
N ALA A 463 -10.49 -11.52 -19.08
CA ALA A 463 -9.24 -11.82 -18.36
C ALA A 463 -9.21 -13.26 -17.87
N ARG A 464 -10.31 -13.74 -17.26
CA ARG A 464 -10.43 -15.14 -16.85
C ARG A 464 -10.31 -16.11 -18.04
N LYS A 465 -11.00 -15.85 -19.15
CA LYS A 465 -10.90 -16.69 -20.35
C LYS A 465 -9.48 -16.77 -20.88
N LEU A 466 -8.76 -15.63 -20.94
CA LEU A 466 -7.39 -15.59 -21.37
C LEU A 466 -6.47 -16.42 -20.44
N LEU A 467 -6.60 -16.27 -19.12
CA LEU A 467 -5.81 -17.02 -18.15
C LEU A 467 -6.05 -18.53 -18.21
N LEU A 468 -7.28 -18.96 -18.48
CA LEU A 468 -7.65 -20.37 -18.61
C LEU A 468 -7.34 -20.96 -20.01
N SER A 469 -7.06 -20.13 -21.00
CA SER A 469 -6.70 -20.59 -22.35
C SER A 469 -5.30 -21.20 -22.40
N ALA A 470 -5.07 -22.06 -23.38
CA ALA A 470 -3.74 -22.63 -23.64
C ALA A 470 -2.82 -21.68 -24.44
N GLY A 471 -3.41 -20.69 -25.14
CA GLY A 471 -2.65 -19.73 -25.96
C GLY A 471 -1.99 -18.67 -25.10
N ARG A 472 -0.67 -18.65 -25.07
CA ARG A 472 0.15 -17.65 -24.37
C ARG A 472 1.28 -17.20 -25.25
N THR A 473 1.53 -15.90 -25.25
CA THR A 473 2.66 -15.33 -25.98
C THR A 473 3.96 -15.68 -25.26
N PRO A 474 4.94 -16.33 -25.92
CA PRO A 474 6.23 -16.58 -25.32
C PRO A 474 7.03 -15.27 -25.21
N VAL A 475 7.83 -15.16 -24.15
CA VAL A 475 8.83 -14.10 -24.01
C VAL A 475 10.21 -14.68 -24.39
N SER A 476 11.06 -13.85 -24.98
CA SER A 476 12.40 -14.26 -25.46
C SER A 476 13.47 -13.26 -24.99
N LEU A 477 14.72 -13.68 -25.05
CA LEU A 477 15.90 -12.81 -24.88
C LEU A 477 16.14 -11.97 -26.13
#